data_22be966905ade99175764e095902a61f
#
_entry.id   22be966905ade99175764e095902a61f
#
_cell.length_a   1.000
_cell.length_b   1.000
_cell.length_c   1.000
_cell.angle_alpha   90.00
_cell.angle_beta   90.00
_cell.angle_gamma   90.00
#
_symmetry.space_group_name_H-M   'P 1'
#
loop_
_entity.id
_entity.type
_entity.pdbx_description
1 polymer ?
#
loop_
_entity_poly.entity_id
_entity_poly.type
_entity_poly.pdbx_seq_one_letter_code
_entity_poly.pdbx_strand_id
1 'polypeptide(L)'
;MKRSIAVLVCCVALVSATDEAGAQERAIVQQTEYKGQEIGNLTGSIYYARQDDYLSVFMVTSEGIVLVEPVGTEMATWLKGELARRFNVPVRYVIYSHHHWDHASGGAVYADTARFIGHENMLKNIAMPPATTPLPQNVRMQDANGNGTIERAEATGNTQRQFAFFDADKNGVLTGAEIVRGPIANVHPPDLTYTDRITINLGGKRVEVISRPIPHDDDNTIVRFVDGTNVLFASDWITVRRLPFGAITPDETRLVQAVEAMAFEHFVCSHGMLGKKADVTANIKYREDLRDAVAKAIAAGQTLEQAQASVTMDAYKDWEFFMQQRPANVAGFYRALAASR
;
A
#
# COMPACT_ATOMS: atom_id res chain seq x y z
N MET A 1 15.57 -65.52 -40.88
CA MET A 1 14.80 -64.62 -41.76
C MET A 1 14.40 -63.38 -40.92
N LYS A 2 15.15 -62.30 -41.04
CA LYS A 2 14.87 -61.04 -40.36
C LYS A 2 14.47 -60.03 -41.44
N ARG A 3 13.28 -59.48 -41.31
CA ARG A 3 12.80 -58.39 -42.16
C ARG A 3 12.97 -57.06 -41.42
N SER A 4 13.78 -56.19 -41.97
CA SER A 4 13.91 -54.79 -41.53
C SER A 4 12.81 -53.95 -42.15
N ILE A 5 12.12 -53.18 -41.36
CA ILE A 5 11.14 -52.17 -41.78
C ILE A 5 11.84 -50.82 -41.67
N ALA A 6 11.99 -50.15 -42.79
CA ALA A 6 12.47 -48.76 -42.87
C ALA A 6 11.28 -47.82 -42.55
N VAL A 7 11.46 -46.97 -41.59
CA VAL A 7 10.51 -45.88 -41.27
C VAL A 7 10.98 -44.61 -41.99
N LEU A 8 10.16 -44.15 -42.89
CA LEU A 8 10.33 -42.91 -43.62
C LEU A 8 9.87 -41.74 -42.71
N VAL A 9 10.80 -40.92 -42.29
CA VAL A 9 10.48 -39.69 -41.54
C VAL A 9 10.19 -38.59 -42.57
N CYS A 10 8.94 -38.18 -42.66
CA CYS A 10 8.48 -37.04 -43.43
C CYS A 10 8.61 -35.79 -42.56
N CYS A 11 9.63 -34.93 -42.77
CA CYS A 11 9.70 -33.62 -42.19
C CYS A 11 8.68 -32.71 -42.86
N VAL A 12 7.59 -32.43 -42.16
CA VAL A 12 6.68 -31.34 -42.50
C VAL A 12 7.16 -30.09 -41.75
N ALA A 13 7.68 -29.12 -42.46
CA ALA A 13 7.94 -27.79 -41.92
C ALA A 13 6.61 -27.06 -41.71
N LEU A 14 6.15 -27.02 -40.48
CA LEU A 14 5.08 -26.10 -40.04
C LEU A 14 5.70 -24.72 -39.83
N VAL A 15 5.42 -23.82 -40.75
CA VAL A 15 5.64 -22.40 -40.58
C VAL A 15 4.64 -21.93 -39.53
N SER A 16 5.14 -21.59 -38.34
CA SER A 16 4.36 -21.04 -37.24
C SER A 16 4.03 -19.58 -37.49
N ALA A 17 2.81 -19.33 -37.96
CA ALA A 17 2.18 -18.00 -37.93
C ALA A 17 1.29 -17.89 -36.68
N THR A 18 1.89 -17.81 -35.49
CA THR A 18 1.13 -17.68 -34.21
C THR A 18 1.93 -16.97 -33.11
N ASP A 19 2.66 -15.91 -33.39
CA ASP A 19 3.36 -15.19 -32.33
C ASP A 19 2.84 -13.77 -32.02
N GLU A 20 2.01 -13.17 -32.87
CA GLU A 20 1.51 -11.81 -32.59
C GLU A 20 0.26 -11.79 -31.71
N ALA A 21 -0.61 -12.78 -31.77
CA ALA A 21 -1.79 -12.83 -30.92
C ALA A 21 -1.46 -13.23 -29.46
N GLY A 22 -0.46 -14.10 -29.26
CA GLY A 22 0.02 -14.49 -27.95
C GLY A 22 0.78 -13.39 -27.19
N ALA A 23 1.42 -12.46 -27.91
CA ALA A 23 2.10 -11.33 -27.31
C ALA A 23 1.11 -10.25 -26.82
N GLN A 24 0.00 -10.08 -27.50
CA GLN A 24 -1.01 -9.09 -27.15
C GLN A 24 -1.86 -9.52 -25.95
N GLU A 25 -2.09 -10.81 -25.75
CA GLU A 25 -2.79 -11.36 -24.58
C GLU A 25 -1.91 -11.34 -23.31
N ARG A 26 -0.59 -11.44 -23.44
CA ARG A 26 0.38 -11.30 -22.32
C ARG A 26 0.60 -9.88 -21.85
N ALA A 27 0.16 -8.87 -22.59
CA ALA A 27 0.25 -7.46 -22.22
C ALA A 27 -0.88 -7.01 -21.27
N ILE A 28 -1.86 -7.86 -20.97
CA ILE A 28 -2.93 -7.57 -20.03
C ILE A 28 -2.55 -8.12 -18.66
N VAL A 29 -1.87 -7.25 -17.89
CA VAL A 29 -1.83 -7.26 -16.43
C VAL A 29 -1.21 -8.49 -15.79
N GLN A 30 0.08 -8.43 -15.58
CA GLN A 30 0.65 -9.17 -14.47
C GLN A 30 0.56 -8.30 -13.20
N GLN A 31 -0.61 -8.31 -12.54
CA GLN A 31 -0.64 -8.18 -11.10
C GLN A 31 0.07 -9.43 -10.59
N THR A 32 1.20 -9.27 -9.91
CA THR A 32 1.84 -10.40 -9.23
C THR A 32 0.83 -10.90 -8.20
N GLU A 33 0.26 -12.08 -8.41
CA GLU A 33 -0.66 -12.66 -7.44
C GLU A 33 0.17 -13.21 -6.27
N TYR A 34 0.38 -12.35 -5.27
CA TYR A 34 0.88 -12.82 -3.98
C TYR A 34 -0.23 -13.61 -3.31
N LYS A 35 0.02 -14.86 -2.96
CA LYS A 35 -0.97 -15.72 -2.30
C LYS A 35 -0.38 -16.36 -1.06
N GLY A 36 -1.18 -16.35 0.00
CA GLY A 36 -0.87 -17.03 1.23
C GLY A 36 -0.07 -16.19 2.23
N GLN A 37 0.43 -16.87 3.24
CA GLN A 37 1.09 -16.27 4.40
C GLN A 37 2.53 -16.76 4.47
N GLU A 38 3.47 -15.84 4.65
CA GLU A 38 4.88 -16.18 4.82
C GLU A 38 5.59 -15.24 5.81
N ILE A 39 6.65 -15.75 6.41
CA ILE A 39 7.62 -14.95 7.17
C ILE A 39 9.01 -15.25 6.61
N GLY A 40 9.72 -14.20 6.21
CA GLY A 40 11.09 -14.26 5.74
C GLY A 40 12.03 -13.36 6.54
N ASN A 41 13.31 -13.69 6.53
CA ASN A 41 14.34 -12.83 7.10
C ASN A 41 14.80 -11.82 6.04
N LEU A 42 14.76 -10.53 6.38
CA LEU A 42 15.31 -9.48 5.52
C LEU A 42 16.82 -9.36 5.72
N THR A 43 17.23 -9.17 6.97
CA THR A 43 18.63 -9.03 7.34
C THR A 43 18.77 -9.03 8.87
N GLY A 44 19.78 -9.71 9.41
CA GLY A 44 20.03 -9.75 10.85
C GLY A 44 18.82 -10.18 11.65
N SER A 45 18.35 -9.31 12.55
CA SER A 45 17.17 -9.54 13.39
C SER A 45 15.88 -8.95 12.83
N ILE A 46 15.88 -8.48 11.58
CA ILE A 46 14.72 -7.87 10.94
C ILE A 46 14.11 -8.85 9.94
N TYR A 47 12.80 -9.00 10.04
CA TYR A 47 11.98 -9.93 9.29
C TYR A 47 10.84 -9.18 8.63
N TYR A 48 10.28 -9.76 7.57
CA TYR A 48 8.97 -9.37 7.04
C TYR A 48 7.96 -10.48 7.26
N ALA A 49 6.71 -10.10 7.32
CA ALA A 49 5.57 -11.00 7.20
C ALA A 49 4.72 -10.54 6.01
N ARG A 50 4.15 -11.50 5.30
CA ARG A 50 3.28 -11.28 4.15
C ARG A 50 1.98 -12.04 4.35
N GLN A 51 0.88 -11.41 3.99
CA GLN A 51 -0.36 -12.08 3.66
C GLN A 51 -0.88 -11.49 2.35
N ASP A 52 -0.90 -12.33 1.31
CA ASP A 52 -1.25 -11.90 -0.04
C ASP A 52 -0.45 -10.65 -0.46
N ASP A 53 -1.10 -9.55 -0.81
CA ASP A 53 -0.47 -8.31 -1.24
C ASP A 53 0.13 -7.48 -0.07
N TYR A 54 -0.24 -7.77 1.18
CA TYR A 54 0.14 -6.97 2.34
C TYR A 54 1.48 -7.38 2.94
N LEU A 55 2.26 -6.40 3.36
CA LEU A 55 3.55 -6.57 4.02
C LEU A 55 3.55 -5.90 5.39
N SER A 56 4.15 -6.57 6.34
CA SER A 56 4.52 -6.09 7.66
C SER A 56 5.99 -6.29 7.87
N VAL A 57 6.65 -5.48 8.69
CA VAL A 57 8.06 -5.67 9.05
C VAL A 57 8.23 -5.67 10.56
N PHE A 58 9.10 -6.52 11.06
CA PHE A 58 9.35 -6.59 12.51
C PHE A 58 10.80 -6.88 12.85
N MET A 59 11.20 -6.36 14.00
CA MET A 59 12.55 -6.58 14.57
C MET A 59 12.45 -7.39 15.84
N VAL A 60 13.24 -8.46 15.92
CA VAL A 60 13.33 -9.33 17.09
C VAL A 60 14.53 -8.92 17.93
N THR A 61 14.31 -8.76 19.23
CA THR A 61 15.35 -8.47 20.22
C THR A 61 15.26 -9.43 21.41
N SER A 62 16.23 -9.40 22.32
CA SER A 62 16.19 -10.20 23.56
C SER A 62 15.06 -9.78 24.53
N GLU A 63 14.52 -8.57 24.38
CA GLU A 63 13.51 -8.01 25.28
C GLU A 63 12.10 -8.00 24.68
N GLY A 64 11.97 -8.33 23.39
CA GLY A 64 10.69 -8.34 22.68
C GLY A 64 10.80 -7.98 21.20
N ILE A 65 9.65 -7.86 20.58
CA ILE A 65 9.51 -7.56 19.16
C ILE A 65 8.93 -6.16 18.98
N VAL A 66 9.49 -5.42 18.03
CA VAL A 66 8.90 -4.18 17.46
C VAL A 66 8.28 -4.55 16.12
N LEU A 67 6.97 -4.42 16.00
CA LEU A 67 6.17 -4.71 14.81
C LEU A 67 5.72 -3.41 14.15
N VAL A 68 5.86 -3.31 12.85
CA VAL A 68 5.34 -2.20 12.03
C VAL A 68 4.23 -2.73 11.15
N GLU A 69 3.09 -2.06 11.16
CA GLU A 69 1.86 -2.44 10.47
C GLU A 69 1.29 -3.80 10.88
N PRO A 70 0.30 -3.79 11.78
CA PRO A 70 -0.42 -5.02 12.12
C PRO A 70 -1.33 -5.53 11.00
N VAL A 71 -1.57 -4.71 9.96
CA VAL A 71 -2.46 -5.01 8.82
C VAL A 71 -3.89 -5.27 9.28
N GLY A 72 -4.54 -6.31 8.77
CA GLY A 72 -5.89 -6.72 9.19
C GLY A 72 -5.87 -7.76 10.30
N THR A 73 -7.02 -7.97 10.93
CA THR A 73 -7.18 -8.90 12.08
C THR A 73 -6.76 -10.33 11.74
N GLU A 74 -7.00 -10.81 10.51
CA GLU A 74 -6.64 -12.16 10.09
C GLU A 74 -5.11 -12.33 10.06
N MET A 75 -4.40 -11.44 9.36
CA MET A 75 -2.94 -11.45 9.32
C MET A 75 -2.33 -11.29 10.70
N ALA A 76 -2.84 -10.36 11.52
CA ALA A 76 -2.33 -10.11 12.86
C ALA A 76 -2.48 -11.35 13.77
N THR A 77 -3.62 -12.05 13.68
CA THR A 77 -3.87 -13.27 14.47
C THR A 77 -2.91 -14.40 14.08
N TRP A 78 -2.76 -14.64 12.78
CA TRP A 78 -1.80 -15.61 12.27
C TRP A 78 -0.38 -15.25 12.67
N LEU A 79 0.03 -14.00 12.42
CA LEU A 79 1.40 -13.54 12.70
C LEU A 79 1.72 -13.65 14.20
N LYS A 80 0.80 -13.26 15.10
CA LYS A 80 0.98 -13.39 16.54
C LYS A 80 1.25 -14.84 16.95
N GLY A 81 0.51 -15.80 16.39
CA GLY A 81 0.74 -17.23 16.62
C GLY A 81 2.10 -17.69 16.12
N GLU A 82 2.51 -17.27 14.94
CA GLU A 82 3.82 -17.59 14.36
C GLU A 82 4.99 -16.96 15.14
N LEU A 83 4.85 -15.72 15.58
CA LEU A 83 5.86 -15.05 16.41
C LEU A 83 6.06 -15.77 17.74
N ALA A 84 4.97 -16.14 18.42
CA ALA A 84 5.04 -16.91 19.67
C ALA A 84 5.69 -18.30 19.48
N ARG A 85 5.46 -18.93 18.33
CA ARG A 85 6.05 -20.24 18.00
C ARG A 85 7.56 -20.15 17.66
N ARG A 86 7.99 -19.08 17.00
CA ARG A 86 9.37 -18.93 16.48
C ARG A 86 10.29 -18.22 17.46
N PHE A 87 9.77 -17.26 18.22
CA PHE A 87 10.55 -16.38 19.08
C PHE A 87 10.00 -16.43 20.51
N ASN A 88 10.85 -16.69 21.48
CA ASN A 88 10.44 -16.76 22.89
C ASN A 88 10.38 -15.37 23.54
N VAL A 89 9.82 -14.39 22.83
CA VAL A 89 9.66 -13.01 23.30
C VAL A 89 8.35 -12.43 22.76
N PRO A 90 7.63 -11.59 23.55
CA PRO A 90 6.36 -11.01 23.10
C PRO A 90 6.57 -9.81 22.15
N VAL A 91 5.50 -9.42 21.45
CA VAL A 91 5.42 -8.12 20.78
C VAL A 91 5.29 -7.05 21.87
N ARG A 92 6.25 -6.11 21.91
CA ARG A 92 6.30 -5.00 22.88
C ARG A 92 5.81 -3.69 22.32
N TYR A 93 6.00 -3.48 21.03
CA TYR A 93 5.54 -2.29 20.35
C TYR A 93 4.90 -2.64 19.02
N VAL A 94 3.77 -2.02 18.74
CA VAL A 94 3.14 -1.95 17.43
C VAL A 94 3.21 -0.51 16.94
N ILE A 95 3.78 -0.29 15.77
CA ILE A 95 3.91 1.01 15.14
C ILE A 95 2.92 1.05 13.98
N TYR A 96 2.03 2.03 13.97
CA TYR A 96 1.17 2.30 12.84
C TYR A 96 1.87 3.18 11.83
N SER A 97 1.75 2.85 10.55
CA SER A 97 2.19 3.73 9.47
C SER A 97 1.23 4.89 9.27
N HIS A 98 -0.08 4.62 9.32
CA HIS A 98 -1.18 5.56 9.27
C HIS A 98 -2.49 4.87 9.69
N HIS A 99 -3.60 5.62 9.69
CA HIS A 99 -4.87 5.18 10.27
C HIS A 99 -5.71 4.23 9.40
N HIS A 100 -5.39 4.03 8.13
CA HIS A 100 -6.23 3.23 7.23
C HIS A 100 -6.45 1.82 7.75
N TRP A 101 -7.66 1.32 7.48
CA TRP A 101 -8.16 0.06 8.04
C TRP A 101 -7.31 -1.15 7.69
N ASP A 102 -6.81 -1.19 6.47
CA ASP A 102 -6.00 -2.28 5.93
C ASP A 102 -4.55 -2.29 6.46
N HIS A 103 -4.15 -1.25 7.18
CA HIS A 103 -2.86 -1.15 7.85
C HIS A 103 -2.98 -1.22 9.38
N ALA A 104 -4.12 -0.80 9.96
CA ALA A 104 -4.24 -0.60 11.40
C ALA A 104 -5.24 -1.56 12.09
N SER A 105 -6.19 -2.20 11.38
CA SER A 105 -7.28 -2.99 11.97
C SER A 105 -6.83 -4.24 12.74
N GLY A 106 -5.60 -4.72 12.51
CA GLY A 106 -5.04 -5.83 13.26
C GLY A 106 -4.47 -5.45 14.63
N GLY A 107 -4.40 -4.14 14.95
CA GLY A 107 -3.75 -3.66 16.18
C GLY A 107 -4.29 -4.30 17.44
N ALA A 108 -5.60 -4.34 17.62
CA ALA A 108 -6.25 -4.89 18.83
C ALA A 108 -5.83 -6.33 19.17
N VAL A 109 -5.34 -7.11 18.21
CA VAL A 109 -4.83 -8.48 18.42
C VAL A 109 -3.63 -8.51 19.38
N TYR A 110 -2.84 -7.44 19.44
CA TYR A 110 -1.62 -7.34 20.26
C TYR A 110 -1.83 -6.57 21.58
N ALA A 111 -3.06 -6.17 21.91
CA ALA A 111 -3.36 -5.30 23.07
C ALA A 111 -3.00 -5.92 24.44
N ASP A 112 -2.80 -7.24 24.51
CA ASP A 112 -2.40 -7.94 25.73
C ASP A 112 -0.91 -7.77 26.10
N THR A 113 -0.05 -7.42 25.11
CA THR A 113 1.41 -7.38 25.34
C THR A 113 2.08 -6.14 24.81
N ALA A 114 1.50 -5.47 23.80
CA ALA A 114 2.12 -4.37 23.10
C ALA A 114 1.65 -3.00 23.58
N ARG A 115 2.53 -1.99 23.42
CA ARG A 115 2.18 -0.58 23.40
C ARG A 115 2.12 -0.10 21.96
N PHE A 116 1.16 0.76 21.68
CA PHE A 116 0.87 1.23 20.33
C PHE A 116 1.43 2.63 20.10
N ILE A 117 2.08 2.81 18.96
CA ILE A 117 2.74 4.06 18.57
C ILE A 117 2.14 4.52 17.26
N GLY A 118 1.68 5.77 17.21
CA GLY A 118 1.14 6.41 16.01
C GLY A 118 1.37 7.91 16.03
N HIS A 119 1.27 8.54 14.87
CA HIS A 119 1.26 9.99 14.78
C HIS A 119 0.07 10.56 15.55
N GLU A 120 0.18 11.76 16.16
CA GLU A 120 -0.91 12.35 16.94
C GLU A 120 -2.20 12.54 16.13
N ASN A 121 -2.08 12.84 14.83
CA ASN A 121 -3.22 12.99 13.95
C ASN A 121 -4.03 11.69 13.78
N MET A 122 -3.41 10.51 14.01
CA MET A 122 -4.12 9.24 13.97
C MET A 122 -5.30 9.22 14.94
N LEU A 123 -5.15 9.78 16.15
CA LEU A 123 -6.24 9.86 17.13
C LEU A 123 -7.44 10.63 16.59
N LYS A 124 -7.20 11.71 15.86
CA LYS A 124 -8.24 12.49 15.18
C LYS A 124 -8.87 11.71 14.03
N ASN A 125 -8.03 11.03 13.24
CA ASN A 125 -8.48 10.34 12.02
C ASN A 125 -9.31 9.09 12.34
N ILE A 126 -9.05 8.40 13.45
CA ILE A 126 -9.86 7.25 13.90
C ILE A 126 -11.07 7.63 14.76
N ALA A 127 -11.17 8.89 15.18
CA ALA A 127 -12.27 9.34 16.02
C ALA A 127 -13.61 9.29 15.26
N MET A 128 -14.68 8.93 15.97
CA MET A 128 -16.02 8.98 15.40
C MET A 128 -16.47 10.44 15.26
N PRO A 129 -16.82 10.91 14.06
CA PRO A 129 -17.42 12.23 13.88
C PRO A 129 -18.74 12.37 14.63
N PRO A 130 -19.25 13.60 14.83
CA PRO A 130 -20.54 13.81 15.48
C PRO A 130 -21.67 13.00 14.82
N ALA A 131 -22.58 12.45 15.62
CA ALA A 131 -23.71 11.65 15.12
C ALA A 131 -24.60 12.40 14.11
N THR A 132 -24.56 13.74 14.12
CA THR A 132 -25.28 14.61 13.18
C THR A 132 -24.57 14.81 11.84
N THR A 133 -23.41 14.17 11.64
CA THR A 133 -22.67 14.27 10.37
C THR A 133 -23.51 13.71 9.23
N PRO A 134 -23.77 14.51 8.17
CA PRO A 134 -24.58 14.04 7.06
C PRO A 134 -23.78 13.06 6.18
N LEU A 135 -24.51 12.24 5.41
CA LEU A 135 -23.90 11.41 4.37
C LEU A 135 -23.14 12.30 3.37
N PRO A 136 -21.88 11.97 3.04
CA PRO A 136 -21.11 12.64 1.98
C PRO A 136 -21.84 12.59 0.64
N GLN A 137 -21.68 13.64 -0.16
CA GLN A 137 -22.39 13.77 -1.44
C GLN A 137 -22.17 12.57 -2.39
N ASN A 138 -20.97 12.02 -2.44
CA ASN A 138 -20.60 10.89 -3.29
C ASN A 138 -21.24 9.56 -2.85
N VAL A 139 -21.72 9.45 -1.61
CA VAL A 139 -22.36 8.25 -1.06
C VAL A 139 -23.87 8.41 -0.93
N ARG A 140 -24.35 9.64 -0.81
CA ARG A 140 -25.80 9.96 -0.63
C ARG A 140 -26.72 9.36 -1.70
N MET A 141 -26.19 9.11 -2.90
CA MET A 141 -26.95 8.44 -3.97
C MET A 141 -27.29 6.97 -3.66
N GLN A 142 -26.68 6.38 -2.65
CA GLN A 142 -26.96 5.01 -2.19
C GLN A 142 -28.15 4.98 -1.22
N ASP A 143 -28.46 6.08 -0.55
CA ASP A 143 -29.63 6.23 0.32
C ASP A 143 -30.91 6.34 -0.57
N ALA A 144 -31.44 5.18 -0.94
CA ALA A 144 -32.55 5.10 -1.89
C ALA A 144 -33.90 5.46 -1.27
N ASN A 145 -34.05 5.29 0.04
CA ASN A 145 -35.26 5.59 0.78
C ASN A 145 -35.28 7.01 1.38
N GLY A 146 -34.14 7.72 1.35
CA GLY A 146 -34.00 9.10 1.79
C GLY A 146 -34.03 9.29 3.31
N ASN A 147 -33.69 8.26 4.08
CA ASN A 147 -33.72 8.32 5.55
C ASN A 147 -32.44 8.89 6.17
N GLY A 148 -31.40 9.19 5.35
CA GLY A 148 -30.13 9.77 5.79
C GLY A 148 -29.10 8.74 6.27
N THR A 149 -29.35 7.44 6.04
CA THR A 149 -28.45 6.33 6.35
C THR A 149 -28.32 5.39 5.16
N ILE A 150 -27.39 4.44 5.22
CA ILE A 150 -27.22 3.41 4.19
C ILE A 150 -27.42 2.04 4.83
N GLU A 151 -28.51 1.36 4.49
CA GLU A 151 -28.71 -0.03 4.86
C GLU A 151 -27.88 -0.95 3.96
N ARG A 152 -27.65 -2.19 4.44
CA ARG A 152 -26.84 -3.17 3.69
C ARG A 152 -27.41 -3.44 2.27
N ALA A 153 -28.72 -3.36 2.10
CA ALA A 153 -29.37 -3.57 0.81
C ALA A 153 -29.16 -2.40 -0.18
N GLU A 154 -28.90 -1.21 0.33
CA GLU A 154 -28.65 0.01 -0.45
C GLU A 154 -27.17 0.20 -0.79
N ALA A 155 -26.28 -0.39 0.02
CA ALA A 155 -24.85 -0.25 -0.15
C ALA A 155 -24.36 -0.82 -1.49
N THR A 156 -23.51 -0.05 -2.18
CA THR A 156 -22.93 -0.42 -3.47
C THR A 156 -21.42 -0.22 -3.49
N GLY A 157 -20.73 -0.85 -4.44
CA GLY A 157 -19.29 -0.64 -4.66
C GLY A 157 -18.45 -0.90 -3.42
N ASN A 158 -17.62 0.07 -3.03
CA ASN A 158 -16.73 -0.03 -1.89
C ASN A 158 -17.48 -0.09 -0.55
N THR A 159 -18.54 0.70 -0.42
CA THR A 159 -19.40 0.71 0.78
C THR A 159 -19.98 -0.68 1.06
N GLN A 160 -20.43 -1.37 0.01
CA GLN A 160 -20.95 -2.74 0.13
C GLN A 160 -19.84 -3.74 0.54
N ARG A 161 -18.70 -3.68 -0.14
CA ARG A 161 -17.57 -4.62 0.13
C ARG A 161 -17.04 -4.50 1.55
N GLN A 162 -16.97 -3.28 2.06
CA GLN A 162 -16.37 -2.98 3.36
C GLN A 162 -17.43 -2.65 4.43
N PHE A 163 -18.69 -2.95 4.20
CA PHE A 163 -19.81 -2.57 5.06
C PHE A 163 -19.55 -2.88 6.54
N ALA A 164 -19.08 -4.08 6.85
CA ALA A 164 -18.80 -4.50 8.22
C ALA A 164 -17.65 -3.75 8.91
N PHE A 165 -16.77 -3.10 8.13
CA PHE A 165 -15.69 -2.25 8.67
C PHE A 165 -16.16 -0.81 8.88
N PHE A 166 -17.13 -0.34 8.09
CA PHE A 166 -17.79 0.94 8.33
C PHE A 166 -18.75 0.90 9.52
N ASP A 167 -19.52 -0.19 9.66
CA ASP A 167 -20.53 -0.42 10.69
C ASP A 167 -19.87 -0.62 12.06
N ALA A 168 -19.58 0.49 12.72
CA ALA A 168 -18.77 0.52 13.94
C ALA A 168 -19.51 -0.07 15.16
N ASP A 169 -20.80 0.18 15.26
CA ASP A 169 -21.66 -0.29 16.35
C ASP A 169 -22.38 -1.62 16.02
N LYS A 170 -22.17 -2.14 14.80
CA LYS A 170 -22.73 -3.42 14.30
C LYS A 170 -24.25 -3.46 14.28
N ASN A 171 -24.89 -2.32 14.07
CA ASN A 171 -26.34 -2.20 14.01
C ASN A 171 -26.95 -2.53 12.64
N GLY A 172 -26.11 -2.72 11.60
CA GLY A 172 -26.51 -3.07 10.25
C GLY A 172 -26.90 -1.88 9.36
N VAL A 173 -26.64 -0.66 9.84
CA VAL A 173 -26.94 0.60 9.16
C VAL A 173 -25.72 1.51 9.22
N LEU A 174 -25.36 2.17 8.14
CA LEU A 174 -24.25 3.13 8.12
C LEU A 174 -24.77 4.56 8.20
N THR A 175 -24.31 5.28 9.20
CA THR A 175 -24.55 6.70 9.40
C THR A 175 -23.56 7.55 8.60
N GLY A 176 -23.86 8.84 8.44
CA GLY A 176 -22.90 9.79 7.86
C GLY A 176 -21.59 9.89 8.65
N ALA A 177 -21.65 9.74 9.98
CA ALA A 177 -20.47 9.72 10.84
C ALA A 177 -19.56 8.51 10.54
N GLU A 178 -20.12 7.32 10.39
CA GLU A 178 -19.38 6.11 10.07
C GLU A 178 -18.78 6.14 8.66
N ILE A 179 -19.53 6.66 7.69
CA ILE A 179 -19.02 6.83 6.32
C ILE A 179 -17.84 7.82 6.28
N VAL A 180 -17.94 8.94 7.01
CA VAL A 180 -16.86 9.95 7.06
C VAL A 180 -15.64 9.42 7.80
N ARG A 181 -15.84 8.67 8.89
CA ARG A 181 -14.74 8.00 9.61
C ARG A 181 -14.00 7.00 8.73
N GLY A 182 -14.69 6.36 7.80
CA GLY A 182 -14.15 5.29 6.98
C GLY A 182 -14.26 3.90 7.63
N PRO A 183 -13.80 2.86 6.94
CA PRO A 183 -13.95 1.46 7.36
C PRO A 183 -12.91 1.06 8.42
N ILE A 184 -12.87 1.76 9.55
CA ILE A 184 -11.88 1.60 10.62
C ILE A 184 -12.46 0.74 11.74
N ALA A 185 -12.30 -0.58 11.63
CA ALA A 185 -12.68 -1.54 12.67
C ALA A 185 -11.45 -2.14 13.35
N ASN A 186 -11.56 -2.47 14.65
CA ASN A 186 -10.55 -3.18 15.43
C ASN A 186 -9.18 -2.47 15.52
N VAL A 187 -9.13 -1.17 15.31
CA VAL A 187 -7.94 -0.35 15.53
C VAL A 187 -7.81 -0.06 17.02
N HIS A 188 -6.73 -0.49 17.64
CA HIS A 188 -6.40 -0.05 19.00
C HIS A 188 -5.76 1.35 18.90
N PRO A 189 -6.29 2.37 19.59
CA PRO A 189 -5.70 3.71 19.56
C PRO A 189 -4.24 3.71 20.01
N PRO A 190 -3.37 4.59 19.47
CA PRO A 190 -2.02 4.73 19.95
C PRO A 190 -1.96 5.10 21.45
N ASP A 191 -1.14 4.38 22.23
CA ASP A 191 -0.80 4.72 23.63
C ASP A 191 0.25 5.81 23.71
N LEU A 192 1.12 5.86 22.70
CA LEU A 192 2.22 6.80 22.57
C LEU A 192 2.06 7.52 21.22
N THR A 193 1.93 8.83 21.29
CA THR A 193 1.85 9.67 20.10
C THR A 193 3.10 10.53 19.94
N TYR A 194 3.35 10.97 18.72
CA TYR A 194 4.44 11.90 18.38
C TYR A 194 4.00 12.81 17.22
N THR A 195 4.68 13.94 17.05
CA THR A 195 4.41 14.92 15.99
C THR A 195 5.47 14.89 14.89
N ASP A 196 6.75 14.82 15.25
CA ASP A 196 7.88 14.83 14.31
C ASP A 196 8.59 13.47 14.29
N ARG A 197 9.07 13.01 15.44
CA ARG A 197 9.73 11.69 15.55
C ARG A 197 9.67 11.14 16.97
N ILE A 198 9.78 9.81 17.05
CA ILE A 198 10.05 9.09 18.28
C ILE A 198 11.13 8.03 18.02
N THR A 199 11.95 7.75 19.02
CA THR A 199 12.96 6.68 18.96
C THR A 199 12.63 5.62 19.98
N ILE A 200 12.61 4.36 19.54
CA ILE A 200 12.42 3.19 20.38
C ILE A 200 13.78 2.50 20.55
N ASN A 201 14.17 2.30 21.80
CA ASN A 201 15.31 1.46 22.12
C ASN A 201 14.81 0.21 22.86
N LEU A 202 15.10 -0.98 22.33
CA LEU A 202 14.66 -2.25 22.88
C LEU A 202 15.72 -3.31 22.65
N GLY A 203 16.17 -3.99 23.71
CA GLY A 203 17.17 -5.04 23.66
C GLY A 203 18.47 -4.63 22.96
N GLY A 204 18.96 -3.41 23.23
CA GLY A 204 20.18 -2.87 22.63
C GLY A 204 20.03 -2.41 21.17
N LYS A 205 18.84 -2.48 20.59
CA LYS A 205 18.53 -2.07 19.20
C LYS A 205 17.71 -0.78 19.16
N ARG A 206 17.78 -0.09 18.02
CA ARG A 206 17.15 1.23 17.82
C ARG A 206 16.24 1.22 16.59
N VAL A 207 15.04 1.77 16.78
CA VAL A 207 14.06 2.04 15.71
C VAL A 207 13.69 3.52 15.74
N GLU A 208 13.79 4.19 14.62
CA GLU A 208 13.37 5.58 14.42
C GLU A 208 12.03 5.60 13.70
N VAL A 209 11.06 6.28 14.28
CA VAL A 209 9.72 6.50 13.75
C VAL A 209 9.59 7.96 13.41
N ILE A 210 9.33 8.30 12.15
CA ILE A 210 9.48 9.66 11.62
C ILE A 210 8.18 10.04 10.91
N SER A 211 7.60 11.17 11.31
CA SER A 211 6.43 11.74 10.65
C SER A 211 6.74 12.14 9.20
N ARG A 212 5.85 11.79 8.29
CA ARG A 212 5.87 12.21 6.88
C ARG A 212 4.45 12.41 6.36
N PRO A 213 3.81 13.51 6.75
CA PRO A 213 2.52 13.89 6.18
C PRO A 213 2.62 13.98 4.65
N ILE A 214 1.68 13.38 3.98
CA ILE A 214 1.55 13.37 2.51
C ILE A 214 0.12 13.75 2.13
N PRO A 215 -0.14 14.12 0.87
CA PRO A 215 -1.51 14.42 0.43
C PRO A 215 -2.53 13.29 0.65
N HIS A 216 -2.04 12.05 0.74
CA HIS A 216 -2.86 10.87 1.04
C HIS A 216 -3.32 10.88 2.51
N ASP A 217 -2.38 11.13 3.46
CA ASP A 217 -2.65 11.13 4.90
C ASP A 217 -1.75 12.09 5.67
N ASP A 218 -2.33 12.78 6.65
CA ASP A 218 -1.61 13.70 7.54
C ASP A 218 -0.97 13.02 8.75
N ASP A 219 -1.17 11.71 8.92
CA ASP A 219 -0.60 10.87 9.97
C ASP A 219 0.43 9.84 9.48
N ASN A 220 0.87 9.98 8.23
CA ASN A 220 1.79 9.03 7.62
C ASN A 220 3.17 9.01 8.27
N THR A 221 3.73 7.81 8.39
CA THR A 221 4.93 7.48 9.15
C THR A 221 5.91 6.67 8.32
N ILE A 222 7.20 7.03 8.45
CA ILE A 222 8.33 6.21 7.99
C ILE A 222 8.98 5.57 9.21
N VAL A 223 9.36 4.29 9.09
CA VAL A 223 10.09 3.58 10.14
C VAL A 223 11.45 3.14 9.62
N ARG A 224 12.50 3.47 10.35
CA ARG A 224 13.87 3.09 10.05
C ARG A 224 14.46 2.24 11.16
N PHE A 225 14.91 1.04 10.82
CA PHE A 225 15.63 0.17 11.74
C PHE A 225 17.12 0.47 11.63
N VAL A 226 17.74 0.86 12.78
CA VAL A 226 19.11 1.41 12.82
C VAL A 226 19.98 0.51 13.68
N ASP A 227 20.24 -0.72 13.23
CA ASP A 227 21.12 -1.67 13.94
C ASP A 227 22.24 -2.24 13.05
N GLY A 228 22.69 -1.44 12.09
CA GLY A 228 23.72 -1.82 11.11
C GLY A 228 23.18 -2.50 9.86
N THR A 229 21.86 -2.68 9.75
CA THR A 229 21.21 -3.39 8.63
C THR A 229 20.34 -2.52 7.75
N ASN A 230 20.13 -1.27 8.12
CA ASN A 230 19.53 -0.22 7.30
C ASN A 230 18.26 -0.65 6.52
N VAL A 231 17.23 -1.09 7.25
CA VAL A 231 15.90 -1.34 6.68
C VAL A 231 15.03 -0.09 6.87
N LEU A 232 14.38 0.33 5.82
CA LEU A 232 13.41 1.42 5.82
C LEU A 232 12.04 0.90 5.39
N PHE A 233 11.04 1.24 6.18
CA PHE A 233 9.63 1.01 5.86
C PHE A 233 8.97 2.36 5.54
N ALA A 234 8.24 2.43 4.43
CA ALA A 234 7.34 3.53 4.11
C ALA A 234 6.09 2.94 3.44
N SER A 235 4.93 3.38 3.91
CA SER A 235 3.64 2.85 3.49
C SER A 235 3.28 3.14 2.01
N ASP A 236 2.06 3.16 1.64
CA ASP A 236 1.40 3.15 0.33
C ASP A 236 1.93 4.07 -0.76
N TRP A 237 2.55 5.17 -0.41
CA TRP A 237 2.91 6.25 -1.33
C TRP A 237 4.26 6.05 -2.06
N ILE A 238 5.10 5.10 -1.59
CA ILE A 238 6.31 4.66 -2.28
C ILE A 238 6.15 3.18 -2.60
N THR A 239 6.08 2.85 -3.86
CA THR A 239 5.81 1.51 -4.35
C THR A 239 7.00 0.93 -5.10
N VAL A 240 7.15 -0.40 -5.08
CA VAL A 240 8.22 -1.13 -5.76
C VAL A 240 7.68 -1.74 -7.06
N ARG A 241 8.14 -1.25 -8.21
CA ARG A 241 7.69 -1.69 -9.55
C ARG A 241 6.16 -1.77 -9.70
N ARG A 242 5.49 -0.81 -9.10
CA ARG A 242 4.04 -0.65 -9.10
C ARG A 242 3.76 0.84 -9.28
N LEU A 243 2.76 1.21 -10.09
CA LEU A 243 2.39 2.61 -10.21
C LEU A 243 1.70 3.09 -8.92
N PRO A 244 2.03 4.31 -8.47
CA PRO A 244 1.34 4.91 -7.32
C PRO A 244 -0.17 5.01 -7.55
N PHE A 245 -0.95 4.80 -6.50
CA PHE A 245 -2.40 4.89 -6.56
C PHE A 245 -2.90 6.33 -6.74
N GLY A 246 -3.86 6.51 -7.63
CA GLY A 246 -4.58 7.77 -7.80
C GLY A 246 -3.78 8.89 -8.46
N ALA A 247 -4.18 10.12 -8.15
CA ALA A 247 -3.58 11.33 -8.70
C ALA A 247 -2.37 11.74 -7.86
N ILE A 248 -1.19 11.53 -8.36
CA ILE A 248 0.08 11.96 -7.73
C ILE A 248 0.54 13.32 -8.25
N THR A 249 1.37 14.01 -7.47
CA THR A 249 1.80 15.39 -7.74
C THR A 249 3.32 15.55 -7.74
N PRO A 250 3.86 16.66 -8.34
CA PRO A 250 5.28 16.98 -8.23
C PRO A 250 5.77 17.15 -6.79
N ASP A 251 4.92 17.61 -5.86
CA ASP A 251 5.29 17.80 -4.46
C ASP A 251 5.57 16.48 -3.77
N GLU A 252 4.78 15.45 -4.04
CA GLU A 252 5.04 14.10 -3.56
C GLU A 252 6.38 13.55 -4.07
N THR A 253 6.79 13.90 -5.28
CA THR A 253 8.12 13.51 -5.80
C THR A 253 9.24 14.02 -4.91
N ARG A 254 9.15 15.26 -4.41
CA ARG A 254 10.13 15.81 -3.46
C ARG A 254 10.16 15.06 -2.13
N LEU A 255 9.00 14.59 -1.67
CA LEU A 255 8.93 13.77 -0.47
C LEU A 255 9.60 12.39 -0.68
N VAL A 256 9.40 11.74 -1.81
CA VAL A 256 10.09 10.48 -2.16
C VAL A 256 11.60 10.69 -2.26
N GLN A 257 12.07 11.79 -2.86
CA GLN A 257 13.48 12.16 -2.92
C GLN A 257 14.09 12.36 -1.53
N ALA A 258 13.34 12.96 -0.59
CA ALA A 258 13.80 13.10 0.79
C ALA A 258 13.93 11.73 1.52
N VAL A 259 13.09 10.77 1.19
CA VAL A 259 13.19 9.38 1.68
C VAL A 259 14.39 8.67 1.05
N GLU A 260 14.58 8.82 -0.25
CA GLU A 260 15.71 8.22 -0.97
C GLU A 260 17.07 8.71 -0.44
N ALA A 261 17.16 9.97 -0.01
CA ALA A 261 18.35 10.54 0.60
C ALA A 261 18.70 9.93 1.99
N MET A 262 17.79 9.20 2.62
CA MET A 262 18.06 8.50 3.89
C MET A 262 19.00 7.30 3.68
N ALA A 263 19.67 6.88 4.75
CA ALA A 263 20.52 5.69 4.73
C ALA A 263 19.66 4.43 4.91
N PHE A 264 19.59 3.59 3.88
CA PHE A 264 18.98 2.25 3.90
C PHE A 264 19.48 1.42 2.72
N GLU A 265 19.37 0.10 2.84
CA GLU A 265 19.67 -0.88 1.79
C GLU A 265 18.39 -1.62 1.37
N HIS A 266 17.59 -2.04 2.36
CA HIS A 266 16.32 -2.74 2.16
C HIS A 266 15.16 -1.76 2.33
N PHE A 267 14.19 -1.88 1.44
CA PHE A 267 12.97 -1.09 1.45
C PHE A 267 11.76 -2.01 1.55
N VAL A 268 10.83 -1.69 2.45
CA VAL A 268 9.55 -2.37 2.60
C VAL A 268 8.44 -1.35 2.46
N CYS A 269 7.53 -1.58 1.54
CA CYS A 269 6.26 -0.87 1.42
C CYS A 269 5.12 -1.76 1.94
N SER A 270 3.95 -1.17 2.14
CA SER A 270 2.81 -1.92 2.70
C SER A 270 2.23 -2.95 1.74
N HIS A 271 2.39 -2.73 0.43
CA HIS A 271 1.81 -3.57 -0.61
C HIS A 271 2.84 -4.02 -1.65
N GLY A 272 2.69 -5.25 -2.13
CA GLY A 272 3.42 -5.76 -3.28
C GLY A 272 4.80 -6.30 -2.95
N MET A 273 5.83 -5.81 -3.61
CA MET A 273 7.17 -6.40 -3.58
C MET A 273 8.05 -5.81 -2.48
N LEU A 274 8.92 -6.64 -1.91
CA LEU A 274 10.08 -6.16 -1.18
C LEU A 274 11.05 -5.47 -2.14
N GLY A 275 11.68 -4.41 -1.69
CA GLY A 275 12.55 -3.59 -2.51
C GLY A 275 13.90 -3.26 -1.87
N LYS A 276 14.65 -2.47 -2.62
CA LYS A 276 15.93 -1.90 -2.23
C LYS A 276 15.92 -0.39 -2.53
N LYS A 277 16.96 0.30 -2.12
CA LYS A 277 17.14 1.72 -2.43
C LYS A 277 16.99 2.02 -3.92
N ALA A 278 17.51 1.16 -4.79
CA ALA A 278 17.40 1.31 -6.25
C ALA A 278 15.94 1.32 -6.75
N ASP A 279 15.02 0.63 -6.07
CA ASP A 279 13.61 0.63 -6.44
C ASP A 279 12.94 1.96 -6.09
N VAL A 280 13.33 2.59 -4.97
CA VAL A 280 12.90 3.95 -4.62
C VAL A 280 13.43 4.96 -5.63
N THR A 281 14.70 4.84 -6.06
CA THR A 281 15.28 5.65 -7.14
C THR A 281 14.50 5.46 -8.45
N ALA A 282 14.11 4.23 -8.78
CA ALA A 282 13.28 3.95 -9.98
C ALA A 282 11.88 4.58 -9.89
N ASN A 283 11.27 4.61 -8.68
CA ASN A 283 9.99 5.28 -8.46
C ASN A 283 10.11 6.81 -8.68
N ILE A 284 11.21 7.42 -8.22
CA ILE A 284 11.50 8.84 -8.47
C ILE A 284 11.61 9.08 -9.99
N LYS A 285 12.38 8.24 -10.69
CA LYS A 285 12.54 8.37 -12.14
C LYS A 285 11.21 8.28 -12.88
N TYR A 286 10.33 7.36 -12.52
CA TYR A 286 8.98 7.30 -13.08
C TYR A 286 8.24 8.64 -12.93
N ARG A 287 8.30 9.26 -11.74
CA ARG A 287 7.62 10.53 -11.44
C ARG A 287 8.23 11.70 -12.24
N GLU A 288 9.54 11.71 -12.42
CA GLU A 288 10.24 12.71 -13.21
C GLU A 288 9.94 12.58 -14.72
N ASP A 289 9.99 11.36 -15.25
CA ASP A 289 9.64 11.07 -16.65
C ASP A 289 8.16 11.44 -16.92
N LEU A 290 7.27 11.16 -15.98
CA LEU A 290 5.86 11.53 -16.07
C LEU A 290 5.68 13.05 -16.09
N ARG A 291 6.36 13.78 -15.19
CA ARG A 291 6.35 15.25 -15.17
C ARG A 291 6.76 15.82 -16.53
N ASP A 292 7.86 15.32 -17.06
CA ASP A 292 8.43 15.84 -18.31
C ASP A 292 7.52 15.53 -19.52
N ALA A 293 6.93 14.33 -19.56
CA ALA A 293 5.98 13.96 -20.60
C ALA A 293 4.69 14.80 -20.53
N VAL A 294 4.13 15.01 -19.33
CA VAL A 294 2.95 15.84 -19.13
C VAL A 294 3.23 17.31 -19.44
N ALA A 295 4.41 17.83 -19.03
CA ALA A 295 4.80 19.21 -19.36
C ALA A 295 4.88 19.45 -20.89
N LYS A 296 5.39 18.47 -21.65
CA LYS A 296 5.39 18.50 -23.13
C LYS A 296 3.98 18.51 -23.71
N ALA A 297 3.09 17.67 -23.19
CA ALA A 297 1.68 17.62 -23.62
C ALA A 297 0.98 18.97 -23.40
N ILE A 298 1.16 19.59 -22.22
CA ILE A 298 0.61 20.91 -21.91
C ILE A 298 1.21 22.00 -22.82
N ALA A 299 2.52 21.95 -23.08
CA ALA A 299 3.20 22.90 -23.97
C ALA A 299 2.69 22.80 -25.44
N ALA A 300 2.27 21.60 -25.84
CA ALA A 300 1.63 21.34 -27.12
C ALA A 300 0.13 21.74 -27.16
N GLY A 301 -0.43 22.31 -26.10
CA GLY A 301 -1.84 22.74 -26.03
C GLY A 301 -2.83 21.59 -25.88
N GLN A 302 -2.38 20.39 -25.47
CA GLN A 302 -3.28 19.25 -25.28
C GLN A 302 -4.21 19.46 -24.08
N THR A 303 -5.46 19.03 -24.21
CA THR A 303 -6.38 18.92 -23.08
C THR A 303 -5.95 17.80 -22.13
N LEU A 304 -6.57 17.72 -20.94
CA LEU A 304 -6.32 16.62 -20.00
C LEU A 304 -6.57 15.25 -20.63
N GLU A 305 -7.68 15.09 -21.33
CA GLU A 305 -8.06 13.84 -22.01
C GLU A 305 -7.05 13.47 -23.10
N GLN A 306 -6.59 14.46 -23.87
CA GLN A 306 -5.54 14.25 -24.89
C GLN A 306 -4.21 13.84 -24.24
N ALA A 307 -3.83 14.49 -23.14
CA ALA A 307 -2.62 14.14 -22.40
C ALA A 307 -2.71 12.72 -21.80
N GLN A 308 -3.84 12.32 -21.22
CA GLN A 308 -4.06 10.95 -20.72
C GLN A 308 -3.94 9.89 -21.82
N ALA A 309 -4.32 10.23 -23.05
CA ALA A 309 -4.20 9.33 -24.20
C ALA A 309 -2.76 9.29 -24.77
N SER A 310 -2.06 10.42 -24.84
CA SER A 310 -0.76 10.56 -25.52
C SER A 310 0.45 10.27 -24.63
N VAL A 311 0.34 10.47 -23.31
CA VAL A 311 1.42 10.19 -22.35
C VAL A 311 1.39 8.71 -21.98
N THR A 312 2.03 7.89 -22.82
CA THR A 312 1.94 6.41 -22.75
C THR A 312 2.79 5.81 -21.63
N MET A 313 3.93 6.39 -21.30
CA MET A 313 4.86 5.90 -20.26
C MET A 313 5.32 4.45 -20.48
N ASP A 314 5.53 4.03 -21.72
CA ASP A 314 5.75 2.63 -22.14
C ASP A 314 6.96 1.96 -21.46
N ALA A 315 7.95 2.74 -21.02
CA ALA A 315 9.11 2.22 -20.27
C ALA A 315 8.71 1.55 -18.93
N TYR A 316 7.50 1.79 -18.46
CA TYR A 316 6.97 1.30 -17.17
C TYR A 316 5.79 0.34 -17.33
N LYS A 317 5.51 -0.10 -18.58
CA LYS A 317 4.34 -0.96 -18.88
C LYS A 317 4.31 -2.29 -18.10
N ASP A 318 5.48 -2.76 -17.67
CA ASP A 318 5.62 -3.99 -16.89
C ASP A 318 5.50 -3.76 -15.37
N TRP A 319 5.21 -2.54 -14.94
CA TRP A 319 4.93 -2.25 -13.54
C TRP A 319 3.49 -2.58 -13.21
N GLU A 320 3.26 -3.10 -12.00
CA GLU A 320 1.91 -3.44 -11.53
C GLU A 320 0.96 -2.24 -11.60
N PHE A 321 -0.29 -2.49 -11.89
CA PHE A 321 -1.36 -1.50 -12.04
C PHE A 321 -1.12 -0.42 -13.12
N PHE A 322 -0.22 -0.67 -14.07
CA PHE A 322 0.12 0.30 -15.11
C PHE A 322 -1.12 0.85 -15.84
N MET A 323 -1.97 -0.06 -16.36
CA MET A 323 -3.15 0.34 -17.11
C MET A 323 -4.20 1.07 -16.27
N GLN A 324 -4.31 0.68 -15.00
CA GLN A 324 -5.30 1.22 -14.07
C GLN A 324 -4.90 2.59 -13.53
N GLN A 325 -3.60 2.79 -13.22
CA GLN A 325 -3.14 3.98 -12.48
C GLN A 325 -2.53 5.07 -13.38
N ARG A 326 -1.95 4.71 -14.52
CA ARG A 326 -1.32 5.69 -15.42
C ARG A 326 -2.24 6.89 -15.76
N PRO A 327 -3.52 6.70 -16.14
CA PRO A 327 -4.38 7.84 -16.45
C PRO A 327 -4.59 8.78 -15.25
N ALA A 328 -4.73 8.25 -14.05
CA ALA A 328 -4.88 9.04 -12.82
C ALA A 328 -3.58 9.79 -12.47
N ASN A 329 -2.42 9.12 -12.61
CA ASN A 329 -1.11 9.75 -12.39
C ASN A 329 -0.87 10.90 -13.39
N VAL A 330 -1.19 10.71 -14.67
CA VAL A 330 -1.13 11.79 -15.69
C VAL A 330 -2.03 12.95 -15.30
N ALA A 331 -3.26 12.67 -14.85
CA ALA A 331 -4.21 13.71 -14.45
C ALA A 331 -3.73 14.53 -13.26
N GLY A 332 -3.10 13.91 -12.27
CA GLY A 332 -2.55 14.60 -11.10
C GLY A 332 -1.45 15.58 -11.50
N PHE A 333 -0.46 15.13 -12.27
CA PHE A 333 0.60 16.00 -12.77
C PHE A 333 0.09 17.09 -13.71
N TYR A 334 -0.89 16.77 -14.59
CA TYR A 334 -1.46 17.76 -15.50
C TYR A 334 -2.12 18.90 -14.75
N ARG A 335 -2.98 18.60 -13.77
CA ARG A 335 -3.66 19.63 -12.98
C ARG A 335 -2.67 20.49 -12.19
N ALA A 336 -1.69 19.87 -11.55
CA ALA A 336 -0.67 20.59 -10.77
C ALA A 336 0.17 21.52 -11.65
N LEU A 337 0.64 21.05 -12.82
CA LEU A 337 1.47 21.83 -13.72
C LEU A 337 0.69 22.91 -14.48
N ALA A 338 -0.59 22.67 -14.80
CA ALA A 338 -1.45 23.67 -15.43
C ALA A 338 -1.80 24.81 -14.46
N ALA A 339 -2.01 24.51 -13.16
CA ALA A 339 -2.32 25.51 -12.13
C ALA A 339 -1.10 26.41 -11.78
N SER A 340 0.11 26.02 -12.11
CA SER A 340 1.35 26.77 -11.84
C SER A 340 1.79 27.70 -12.98
N ARG A 341 1.00 27.81 -14.06
CA ARG A 341 1.18 28.72 -15.19
C ARG A 341 0.33 29.97 -15.04
#